data_b4ca84720028dbcd0ec6f16e9029364a
#
_entry.id   b4ca84720028dbcd0ec6f16e9029364a
#
_cell.length_a   1.000
_cell.length_b   1.000
_cell.length_c   1.000
_cell.angle_alpha   90.00
_cell.angle_beta   90.00
_cell.angle_gamma   90.00
#
_symmetry.space_group_name_H-M   'P 1'
#
loop_
_entity.id
_entity.type
_entity.pdbx_description
1 polymer ?
#
loop_
_entity_poly.entity_id
_entity_poly.type
_entity_poly.pdbx_seq_one_letter_code
_entity_poly.pdbx_strand_id
1 'polypeptide(L)'
;MIRIENLSKNYGHVQAVKSISFSLSDKEIVGFLGANGAGKSTTLKMMTGYLSPTNGNVFVDGKNIIEHSLEIQKQIGYLPELNPLYAEMKVFEYLKFHAEIRGIIDQDYKKALERVVVECALQGVVHRTIGNCSKGYKQRIGLAAAMIHDPKILILDEPVSGLDPNQIVDIRRLIKKLGKEKLVLMSSHILQEIQATVDRIIIINNGEIVADGTSDDLISGSEGMTQLHLEIQNADENSIQDMKAVIPSISIESIHKMSNSIQVTLEHTSTSDPRKDVFDYAVNHEWTLVEMSTSKRNLEDIFRHLTQDGGSAHA
;
A
#
# COMPACT_ATOMS: atom_id res chain seq x y z
N MET A 1 17.24 -4.59 -10.66
CA MET A 1 15.87 -5.07 -10.90
C MET A 1 15.55 -6.26 -9.97
N ILE A 2 14.39 -6.28 -9.33
CA ILE A 2 13.93 -7.43 -8.52
C ILE A 2 12.90 -8.20 -9.33
N ARG A 3 12.99 -9.54 -9.31
CA ARG A 3 12.01 -10.44 -9.93
C ARG A 3 11.57 -11.50 -8.92
N ILE A 4 10.27 -11.60 -8.73
CA ILE A 4 9.62 -12.56 -7.86
C ILE A 4 8.90 -13.58 -8.74
N GLU A 5 9.13 -14.87 -8.49
CA GLU A 5 8.59 -15.97 -9.28
C GLU A 5 7.91 -17.00 -8.38
N ASN A 6 6.59 -17.15 -8.54
CA ASN A 6 5.75 -18.15 -7.86
C ASN A 6 5.98 -18.23 -6.35
N LEU A 7 6.20 -17.06 -5.73
CA LEU A 7 6.58 -16.94 -4.32
C LEU A 7 5.42 -17.34 -3.41
N SER A 8 5.67 -18.29 -2.52
CA SER A 8 4.67 -18.79 -1.57
C SER A 8 5.24 -18.89 -0.17
N LYS A 9 4.38 -18.66 0.83
CA LYS A 9 4.73 -18.88 2.24
C LYS A 9 3.60 -19.49 3.03
N ASN A 10 3.89 -20.63 3.65
CA ASN A 10 2.99 -21.33 4.55
C ASN A 10 3.51 -21.26 5.98
N TYR A 11 2.61 -20.99 6.93
CA TYR A 11 2.81 -21.09 8.37
C TYR A 11 1.87 -22.20 8.89
N GLY A 12 2.35 -23.42 8.96
CA GLY A 12 1.51 -24.58 9.22
C GLY A 12 0.39 -24.69 8.17
N HIS A 13 -0.85 -24.57 8.60
CA HIS A 13 -2.03 -24.64 7.72
C HIS A 13 -2.40 -23.30 7.06
N VAL A 14 -1.79 -22.18 7.49
CA VAL A 14 -2.08 -20.86 6.95
C VAL A 14 -1.16 -20.56 5.78
N GLN A 15 -1.72 -20.39 4.59
CA GLN A 15 -1.01 -19.95 3.40
C GLN A 15 -1.03 -18.43 3.33
N ALA A 16 0.00 -17.78 3.89
CA ALA A 16 0.10 -16.33 3.99
C ALA A 16 0.41 -15.64 2.65
N VAL A 17 1.10 -16.35 1.74
CA VAL A 17 1.39 -15.88 0.37
C VAL A 17 1.21 -17.07 -0.58
N LYS A 18 0.48 -16.85 -1.69
CA LYS A 18 -0.01 -17.88 -2.60
C LYS A 18 0.51 -17.67 -4.02
N SER A 19 1.70 -18.17 -4.30
CA SER A 19 2.28 -18.22 -5.66
C SER A 19 2.26 -16.86 -6.40
N ILE A 20 2.68 -15.79 -5.74
CA ILE A 20 2.73 -14.46 -6.34
C ILE A 20 3.95 -14.31 -7.25
N SER A 21 3.76 -13.57 -8.36
CA SER A 21 4.83 -13.24 -9.31
C SER A 21 4.70 -11.79 -9.76
N PHE A 22 5.78 -11.02 -9.66
CA PHE A 22 5.87 -9.64 -10.16
C PHE A 22 7.33 -9.22 -10.30
N SER A 23 7.56 -8.08 -10.91
CA SER A 23 8.91 -7.51 -11.07
C SER A 23 8.92 -6.04 -10.68
N LEU A 24 10.07 -5.55 -10.21
CA LEU A 24 10.33 -4.17 -9.84
C LEU A 24 11.51 -3.64 -10.63
N SER A 25 11.38 -2.42 -11.16
CA SER A 25 12.36 -1.75 -11.99
C SER A 25 13.27 -0.82 -11.17
N ASP A 26 14.43 -0.47 -11.71
CA ASP A 26 15.30 0.52 -11.09
C ASP A 26 14.64 1.91 -11.10
N LYS A 27 14.87 2.69 -10.05
CA LYS A 27 14.36 4.07 -9.91
C LYS A 27 12.83 4.17 -10.01
N GLU A 28 12.13 3.19 -9.47
CA GLU A 28 10.68 3.13 -9.40
C GLU A 28 10.24 3.20 -7.93
N ILE A 29 9.18 3.92 -7.65
CA ILE A 29 8.52 3.90 -6.33
C ILE A 29 7.26 3.04 -6.47
N VAL A 30 7.28 1.88 -5.83
CA VAL A 30 6.16 0.92 -5.89
C VAL A 30 5.47 0.85 -4.53
N GLY A 31 4.15 0.98 -4.55
CA GLY A 31 3.28 0.78 -3.40
C GLY A 31 2.78 -0.66 -3.34
N PHE A 32 2.99 -1.33 -2.21
CA PHE A 32 2.47 -2.67 -1.95
C PHE A 32 1.29 -2.57 -0.99
N LEU A 33 0.08 -2.49 -1.54
CA LEU A 33 -1.15 -2.17 -0.84
C LEU A 33 -1.94 -3.44 -0.50
N GLY A 34 -2.55 -3.47 0.68
CA GLY A 34 -3.43 -4.57 1.10
C GLY A 34 -3.89 -4.43 2.54
N ALA A 35 -4.96 -5.10 2.91
CA ALA A 35 -5.46 -5.13 4.28
C ALA A 35 -4.46 -5.78 5.25
N ASN A 36 -4.69 -5.61 6.56
CA ASN A 36 -3.90 -6.32 7.56
C ASN A 36 -4.10 -7.84 7.40
N GLY A 37 -2.99 -8.58 7.45
CA GLY A 37 -3.01 -10.03 7.20
C GLY A 37 -3.01 -10.44 5.72
N ALA A 38 -3.06 -9.54 4.75
CA ALA A 38 -3.06 -9.85 3.32
C ALA A 38 -1.76 -10.49 2.79
N GLY A 39 -0.67 -10.53 3.58
CA GLY A 39 0.62 -11.12 3.18
C GLY A 39 1.74 -10.12 2.92
N LYS A 40 1.52 -8.80 3.09
CA LYS A 40 2.49 -7.72 2.80
C LYS A 40 3.83 -7.94 3.50
N SER A 41 3.87 -7.87 4.84
CA SER A 41 5.13 -8.00 5.60
C SER A 41 5.81 -9.35 5.40
N THR A 42 5.04 -10.42 5.18
CA THR A 42 5.60 -11.74 4.84
C THR A 42 6.34 -11.69 3.50
N THR A 43 5.74 -11.07 2.48
CA THR A 43 6.37 -10.89 1.17
C THR A 43 7.64 -10.04 1.27
N LEU A 44 7.59 -8.88 1.97
CA LEU A 44 8.76 -8.02 2.15
C LEU A 44 9.90 -8.73 2.89
N LYS A 45 9.60 -9.53 3.92
CA LYS A 45 10.61 -10.34 4.63
C LYS A 45 11.25 -11.40 3.74
N MET A 46 10.51 -12.01 2.82
CA MET A 46 11.08 -12.93 1.84
C MET A 46 11.96 -12.19 0.83
N MET A 47 11.54 -11.03 0.37
CA MET A 47 12.31 -10.19 -0.56
C MET A 47 13.60 -9.61 0.03
N THR A 48 13.72 -9.56 1.36
CA THR A 48 14.94 -9.10 2.05
C THR A 48 15.85 -10.25 2.48
N GLY A 49 15.45 -11.50 2.22
CA GLY A 49 16.16 -12.70 2.69
C GLY A 49 16.08 -12.93 4.21
N TYR A 50 15.20 -12.16 4.91
CA TYR A 50 14.96 -12.36 6.34
C TYR A 50 14.14 -13.65 6.59
N LEU A 51 13.30 -14.01 5.64
CA LEU A 51 12.43 -15.19 5.71
C LEU A 51 12.59 -16.01 4.43
N SER A 52 12.85 -17.31 4.57
CA SER A 52 12.87 -18.21 3.43
C SER A 52 11.45 -18.51 2.94
N PRO A 53 11.19 -18.48 1.62
CA PRO A 53 9.93 -18.90 1.05
C PRO A 53 9.68 -20.39 1.27
N THR A 54 8.42 -20.81 1.20
CA THR A 54 8.07 -22.24 1.14
C THR A 54 8.27 -22.78 -0.27
N ASN A 55 7.89 -21.97 -1.29
CA ASN A 55 8.14 -22.27 -2.70
C ASN A 55 8.41 -20.94 -3.44
N GLY A 56 8.98 -21.07 -4.64
CA GLY A 56 9.29 -19.93 -5.51
C GLY A 56 10.61 -19.25 -5.18
N ASN A 57 10.93 -18.21 -5.93
CA ASN A 57 12.24 -17.56 -5.88
C ASN A 57 12.11 -16.04 -5.89
N VAL A 58 13.12 -15.37 -5.31
CA VAL A 58 13.36 -13.95 -5.43
C VAL A 58 14.73 -13.75 -6.06
N PHE A 59 14.79 -12.98 -7.13
CA PHE A 59 16.03 -12.64 -7.81
C PHE A 59 16.28 -11.12 -7.73
N VAL A 60 17.51 -10.75 -7.41
CA VAL A 60 17.99 -9.36 -7.46
C VAL A 60 19.16 -9.31 -8.44
N ASP A 61 19.03 -8.52 -9.49
CA ASP A 61 20.01 -8.44 -10.60
C ASP A 61 20.39 -9.83 -11.15
N GLY A 62 19.38 -10.72 -11.27
CA GLY A 62 19.54 -12.11 -11.77
C GLY A 62 20.10 -13.11 -10.77
N LYS A 63 20.46 -12.69 -9.55
CA LYS A 63 20.97 -13.58 -8.49
C LYS A 63 19.87 -14.00 -7.54
N ASN A 64 19.79 -15.30 -7.22
CA ASN A 64 18.84 -15.81 -6.23
C ASN A 64 19.20 -15.33 -4.82
N ILE A 65 18.22 -14.81 -4.07
CA ILE A 65 18.44 -14.21 -2.74
C ILE A 65 18.89 -15.24 -1.69
N ILE A 66 18.53 -16.50 -1.84
CA ILE A 66 18.93 -17.56 -0.90
C ILE A 66 20.39 -17.94 -1.13
N GLU A 67 20.79 -18.10 -2.39
CA GLU A 67 22.15 -18.51 -2.77
C GLU A 67 23.17 -17.38 -2.58
N HIS A 68 22.77 -16.13 -2.80
CA HIS A 68 23.63 -14.94 -2.76
C HIS A 68 23.20 -13.95 -1.68
N SER A 69 22.69 -14.43 -0.54
CA SER A 69 22.03 -13.60 0.48
C SER A 69 22.88 -12.43 0.97
N LEU A 70 24.15 -12.65 1.32
CA LEU A 70 25.06 -11.61 1.83
C LEU A 70 25.34 -10.52 0.79
N GLU A 71 25.50 -10.89 -0.47
CA GLU A 71 25.76 -9.95 -1.56
C GLU A 71 24.53 -9.08 -1.84
N ILE A 72 23.36 -9.72 -1.87
CA ILE A 72 22.09 -9.03 -2.13
C ILE A 72 21.72 -8.12 -0.95
N GLN A 73 21.89 -8.57 0.29
CA GLN A 73 21.58 -7.77 1.48
C GLN A 73 22.43 -6.50 1.58
N LYS A 74 23.62 -6.45 0.96
CA LYS A 74 24.41 -5.20 0.84
C LYS A 74 23.75 -4.18 -0.07
N GLN A 75 22.87 -4.60 -0.96
CA GLN A 75 22.16 -3.73 -1.90
C GLN A 75 20.79 -3.29 -1.39
N ILE A 76 20.30 -3.91 -0.31
CA ILE A 76 18.95 -3.68 0.23
C ILE A 76 19.04 -2.95 1.58
N GLY A 77 18.33 -1.83 1.70
CA GLY A 77 17.96 -1.21 2.96
C GLY A 77 16.54 -1.64 3.34
N TYR A 78 16.37 -2.15 4.54
CA TYR A 78 15.06 -2.60 5.03
C TYR A 78 14.65 -1.85 6.30
N LEU A 79 13.46 -1.27 6.26
CA LEU A 79 12.79 -0.69 7.41
C LEU A 79 11.58 -1.57 7.75
N PRO A 80 11.61 -2.35 8.85
CA PRO A 80 10.45 -3.13 9.27
C PRO A 80 9.39 -2.24 9.92
N GLU A 81 8.13 -2.70 9.92
CA GLU A 81 6.99 -2.02 10.56
C GLU A 81 7.28 -1.71 12.05
N LEU A 82 7.73 -2.72 12.80
CA LEU A 82 8.22 -2.56 14.16
C LEU A 82 9.72 -2.31 14.12
N ASN A 83 10.10 -1.04 14.13
CA ASN A 83 11.49 -0.62 14.09
C ASN A 83 12.21 -0.98 15.40
N PRO A 84 13.16 -1.94 15.42
CA PRO A 84 13.80 -2.44 16.63
C PRO A 84 14.94 -1.50 17.09
N LEU A 85 14.58 -0.32 17.58
CA LEU A 85 15.54 0.67 18.05
C LEU A 85 16.04 0.35 19.48
N TYR A 86 17.32 0.55 19.72
CA TYR A 86 17.91 0.46 21.05
C TYR A 86 17.68 1.79 21.79
N ALA A 87 16.69 1.82 22.69
CA ALA A 87 16.20 3.03 23.34
C ALA A 87 17.28 3.77 24.17
N GLU A 88 18.23 3.02 24.75
CA GLU A 88 19.33 3.57 25.57
C GLU A 88 20.47 4.17 24.76
N MET A 89 20.59 3.85 23.47
CA MET A 89 21.64 4.37 22.62
C MET A 89 21.33 5.80 22.17
N LYS A 90 22.36 6.60 21.94
CA LYS A 90 22.23 7.84 21.19
C LYS A 90 22.07 7.54 19.69
N VAL A 91 21.45 8.47 18.97
CA VAL A 91 21.17 8.29 17.53
C VAL A 91 22.45 7.98 16.75
N PHE A 92 23.53 8.74 16.97
CA PHE A 92 24.80 8.50 16.27
C PHE A 92 25.45 7.15 16.61
N GLU A 93 25.30 6.67 17.86
CA GLU A 93 25.83 5.37 18.30
C GLU A 93 25.08 4.23 17.61
N TYR A 94 23.76 4.33 17.52
CA TYR A 94 22.93 3.39 16.81
C TYR A 94 23.27 3.34 15.31
N LEU A 95 23.43 4.50 14.67
CA LEU A 95 23.82 4.58 13.26
C LEU A 95 25.23 4.04 13.04
N LYS A 96 26.15 4.27 14.01
CA LYS A 96 27.52 3.70 13.98
C LYS A 96 27.46 2.17 14.02
N PHE A 97 26.70 1.61 14.94
CA PHE A 97 26.50 0.16 15.04
C PHE A 97 26.01 -0.45 13.72
N HIS A 98 25.01 0.17 13.08
CA HIS A 98 24.52 -0.28 11.78
C HIS A 98 25.55 -0.15 10.65
N ALA A 99 26.38 0.89 10.65
CA ALA A 99 27.46 1.08 9.72
C ALA A 99 28.54 -0.01 9.89
N GLU A 100 28.98 -0.27 11.13
CA GLU A 100 29.97 -1.30 11.44
C GLU A 100 29.55 -2.70 11.01
N ILE A 101 28.29 -3.10 11.25
CA ILE A 101 27.73 -4.38 10.75
C ILE A 101 27.83 -4.48 9.21
N ARG A 102 27.77 -3.35 8.51
CA ARG A 102 27.90 -3.26 7.04
C ARG A 102 29.35 -3.09 6.57
N GLY A 103 30.30 -3.09 7.48
CA GLY A 103 31.73 -2.93 7.19
C GLY A 103 32.15 -1.50 6.87
N ILE A 104 31.35 -0.50 7.26
CA ILE A 104 31.63 0.92 7.06
C ILE A 104 32.25 1.47 8.35
N ILE A 105 33.53 1.85 8.28
CA ILE A 105 34.31 2.31 9.43
C ILE A 105 34.96 3.66 9.16
N ASP A 106 35.44 4.30 10.21
CA ASP A 106 36.31 5.48 10.20
C ASP A 106 35.77 6.66 9.36
N GLN A 107 36.53 7.07 8.33
CA GLN A 107 36.22 8.22 7.49
C GLN A 107 34.97 7.96 6.63
N ASP A 108 34.75 6.72 6.18
CA ASP A 108 33.58 6.34 5.38
C ASP A 108 32.33 6.39 6.25
N TYR A 109 32.43 6.00 7.53
CA TYR A 109 31.33 6.19 8.48
C TYR A 109 30.96 7.67 8.65
N LYS A 110 31.96 8.57 8.82
CA LYS A 110 31.67 10.01 8.97
C LYS A 110 30.88 10.55 7.79
N LYS A 111 31.29 10.24 6.55
CA LYS A 111 30.58 10.64 5.33
C LYS A 111 29.16 10.04 5.28
N ALA A 112 29.02 8.74 5.59
CA ALA A 112 27.73 8.06 5.60
C ALA A 112 26.80 8.68 6.64
N LEU A 113 27.31 8.97 7.86
CA LEU A 113 26.55 9.60 8.93
C LEU A 113 26.06 11.00 8.51
N GLU A 114 26.96 11.86 8.01
CA GLU A 114 26.60 13.20 7.55
C GLU A 114 25.51 13.15 6.48
N ARG A 115 25.62 12.24 5.51
CA ARG A 115 24.63 12.04 4.46
C ARG A 115 23.27 11.67 5.04
N VAL A 116 23.16 10.58 5.83
CA VAL A 116 21.86 10.12 6.31
C VAL A 116 21.24 11.07 7.36
N VAL A 117 22.07 11.78 8.14
CA VAL A 117 21.59 12.80 9.08
C VAL A 117 20.93 13.96 8.33
N VAL A 118 21.51 14.39 7.22
CA VAL A 118 20.91 15.44 6.38
C VAL A 118 19.69 14.93 5.65
N GLU A 119 19.75 13.77 5.01
CA GLU A 119 18.65 13.20 4.23
C GLU A 119 17.41 12.92 5.09
N CYS A 120 17.61 12.36 6.29
CA CYS A 120 16.51 12.03 7.22
C CYS A 120 16.15 13.16 8.18
N ALA A 121 16.77 14.36 8.03
CA ALA A 121 16.53 15.53 8.90
C ALA A 121 16.71 15.21 10.41
N LEU A 122 17.86 14.62 10.76
CA LEU A 122 18.21 14.19 12.13
C LEU A 122 19.18 15.15 12.85
N GLN A 123 19.56 16.30 12.25
CA GLN A 123 20.60 17.21 12.78
C GLN A 123 20.33 17.62 14.23
N GLY A 124 19.08 17.92 14.56
CA GLY A 124 18.68 18.37 15.90
C GLY A 124 18.64 17.26 16.99
N VAL A 125 18.79 15.99 16.58
CA VAL A 125 18.61 14.85 17.51
C VAL A 125 19.77 13.84 17.49
N VAL A 126 20.79 14.05 16.66
CA VAL A 126 21.89 13.09 16.45
C VAL A 126 22.60 12.68 17.73
N HIS A 127 22.70 13.58 18.72
CA HIS A 127 23.28 13.32 20.03
C HIS A 127 22.26 12.96 21.12
N ARG A 128 20.97 12.91 20.78
CA ARG A 128 19.89 12.57 21.73
C ARG A 128 19.78 11.06 21.88
N THR A 129 19.41 10.61 23.07
CA THR A 129 19.03 9.22 23.34
C THR A 129 17.75 8.88 22.60
N ILE A 130 17.70 7.74 21.91
CA ILE A 130 16.60 7.31 21.05
C ILE A 130 15.30 7.20 21.84
N GLY A 131 15.36 6.72 23.08
CA GLY A 131 14.19 6.63 23.96
C GLY A 131 13.44 7.96 24.10
N ASN A 132 14.19 9.09 24.12
CA ASN A 132 13.67 10.45 24.28
C ASN A 132 13.27 11.11 22.95
N CYS A 133 13.28 10.38 21.83
CA CYS A 133 12.84 10.87 20.54
C CYS A 133 11.33 10.61 20.32
N SER A 134 10.66 11.53 19.60
CA SER A 134 9.28 11.31 19.16
C SER A 134 9.18 10.12 18.21
N LYS A 135 7.96 9.59 18.01
CA LYS A 135 7.72 8.48 17.06
C LYS A 135 8.22 8.83 15.66
N GLY A 136 7.99 10.05 15.17
CA GLY A 136 8.48 10.49 13.87
C GLY A 136 10.00 10.52 13.77
N TYR A 137 10.71 10.97 14.82
CA TYR A 137 12.16 10.86 14.84
C TYR A 137 12.64 9.40 14.90
N LYS A 138 11.97 8.53 15.65
CA LYS A 138 12.27 7.09 15.68
C LYS A 138 12.14 6.45 14.30
N GLN A 139 11.10 6.82 13.54
CA GLN A 139 10.93 6.36 12.17
C GLN A 139 12.05 6.85 11.24
N ARG A 140 12.43 8.14 11.34
CA ARG A 140 13.56 8.71 10.58
C ARG A 140 14.89 8.07 10.95
N ILE A 141 15.11 7.70 12.22
CA ILE A 141 16.31 6.98 12.66
C ILE A 141 16.37 5.59 12.05
N GLY A 142 15.26 4.86 12.02
CA GLY A 142 15.20 3.56 11.36
C GLY A 142 15.46 3.64 9.86
N LEU A 143 14.88 4.65 9.21
CA LEU A 143 15.15 4.90 7.78
C LEU A 143 16.62 5.26 7.53
N ALA A 144 17.23 6.10 8.39
CA ALA A 144 18.66 6.43 8.31
C ALA A 144 19.53 5.18 8.49
N ALA A 145 19.19 4.29 9.41
CA ALA A 145 19.90 3.02 9.59
C ALA A 145 19.75 2.09 8.37
N ALA A 146 18.56 2.03 7.76
CA ALA A 146 18.35 1.29 6.52
C ALA A 146 19.15 1.88 5.34
N MET A 147 19.46 3.17 5.38
CA MET A 147 20.16 3.90 4.32
C MET A 147 21.66 4.07 4.55
N ILE A 148 22.22 3.74 5.72
CA ILE A 148 23.59 4.09 6.11
C ILE A 148 24.66 3.55 5.11
N HIS A 149 24.41 2.39 4.52
CA HIS A 149 25.29 1.72 3.57
C HIS A 149 25.00 2.08 2.10
N ASP A 150 24.19 3.10 1.85
CA ASP A 150 23.80 3.59 0.52
C ASP A 150 23.23 2.50 -0.41
N PRO A 151 22.19 1.79 0.00
CA PRO A 151 21.62 0.72 -0.81
C PRO A 151 20.99 1.25 -2.10
N LYS A 152 20.96 0.42 -3.14
CA LYS A 152 20.23 0.69 -4.40
C LYS A 152 18.72 0.47 -4.25
N ILE A 153 18.32 -0.38 -3.32
CA ILE A 153 16.95 -0.83 -3.09
C ILE A 153 16.55 -0.49 -1.66
N LEU A 154 15.40 0.14 -1.50
CA LEU A 154 14.78 0.39 -0.20
C LEU A 154 13.46 -0.36 -0.10
N ILE A 155 13.32 -1.20 0.91
CA ILE A 155 12.09 -1.91 1.23
C ILE A 155 11.59 -1.36 2.57
N LEU A 156 10.42 -0.74 2.56
CA LEU A 156 9.85 -0.01 3.69
C LEU A 156 8.50 -0.61 4.07
N ASP A 157 8.44 -1.23 5.24
CA ASP A 157 7.20 -1.84 5.73
C ASP A 157 6.45 -0.83 6.62
N GLU A 158 5.30 -0.34 6.14
CA GLU A 158 4.43 0.65 6.80
C GLU A 158 5.20 1.91 7.28
N PRO A 159 5.97 2.60 6.41
CA PRO A 159 6.93 3.64 6.83
C PRO A 159 6.30 4.87 7.47
N VAL A 160 5.00 5.08 7.32
CA VAL A 160 4.27 6.24 7.85
C VAL A 160 3.27 5.89 8.94
N SER A 161 3.20 4.61 9.35
CA SER A 161 2.23 4.12 10.32
C SER A 161 2.31 4.84 11.67
N GLY A 162 1.18 5.41 12.10
CA GLY A 162 1.01 6.08 13.39
C GLY A 162 1.82 7.35 13.55
N LEU A 163 2.19 8.02 12.45
CA LEU A 163 2.74 9.36 12.43
C LEU A 163 1.61 10.40 12.37
N ASP A 164 1.89 11.62 12.80
CA ASP A 164 0.97 12.73 12.59
C ASP A 164 0.98 13.21 11.12
N PRO A 165 -0.06 13.94 10.66
CA PRO A 165 -0.18 14.34 9.26
C PRO A 165 1.02 15.11 8.70
N ASN A 166 1.66 15.96 9.50
CA ASN A 166 2.83 16.74 9.07
C ASN A 166 4.04 15.82 8.87
N GLN A 167 4.25 14.88 9.79
CA GLN A 167 5.33 13.90 9.70
C GLN A 167 5.15 12.97 8.50
N ILE A 168 3.91 12.57 8.17
CA ILE A 168 3.58 11.78 6.98
C ILE A 168 4.03 12.53 5.72
N VAL A 169 3.68 13.81 5.60
CA VAL A 169 4.09 14.66 4.45
C VAL A 169 5.60 14.70 4.29
N ASP A 170 6.33 14.85 5.40
CA ASP A 170 7.79 14.92 5.38
C ASP A 170 8.43 13.59 4.95
N ILE A 171 7.96 12.45 5.48
CA ILE A 171 8.46 11.12 5.08
C ILE A 171 8.14 10.84 3.61
N ARG A 172 6.96 11.20 3.13
CA ARG A 172 6.60 11.08 1.70
C ARG A 172 7.53 11.90 0.79
N ARG A 173 7.85 13.14 1.18
CA ARG A 173 8.82 13.97 0.43
C ARG A 173 10.19 13.29 0.37
N LEU A 174 10.62 12.72 1.49
CA LEU A 174 11.88 11.98 1.54
C LEU A 174 11.84 10.76 0.62
N ILE A 175 10.79 9.93 0.69
CA ILE A 175 10.62 8.75 -0.18
C ILE A 175 10.65 9.16 -1.66
N LYS A 176 9.91 10.21 -2.05
CA LYS A 176 9.92 10.74 -3.43
C LYS A 176 11.30 11.21 -3.88
N LYS A 177 12.07 11.82 -2.97
CA LYS A 177 13.44 12.21 -3.28
C LYS A 177 14.33 10.99 -3.52
N LEU A 178 14.22 9.97 -2.65
CA LEU A 178 15.00 8.74 -2.75
C LEU A 178 14.67 7.92 -4.00
N GLY A 179 13.39 7.85 -4.39
CA GLY A 179 12.94 7.13 -5.56
C GLY A 179 13.48 7.65 -6.90
N LYS A 180 13.99 8.90 -6.94
CA LYS A 180 14.67 9.42 -8.15
C LYS A 180 15.98 8.69 -8.47
N GLU A 181 16.60 8.09 -7.48
CA GLU A 181 17.93 7.45 -7.60
C GLU A 181 17.90 5.96 -7.25
N LYS A 182 16.90 5.52 -6.47
CA LYS A 182 16.80 4.18 -5.90
C LYS A 182 15.46 3.54 -6.27
N LEU A 183 15.43 2.21 -6.32
CA LEU A 183 14.17 1.47 -6.26
C LEU A 183 13.62 1.56 -4.83
N VAL A 184 12.37 1.99 -4.67
CA VAL A 184 11.68 2.02 -3.37
C VAL A 184 10.40 1.18 -3.44
N LEU A 185 10.31 0.17 -2.60
CA LEU A 185 9.08 -0.58 -2.36
C LEU A 185 8.55 -0.23 -0.97
N MET A 186 7.36 0.34 -0.89
CA MET A 186 6.74 0.66 0.39
C MET A 186 5.39 -0.05 0.55
N SER A 187 5.17 -0.69 1.70
CA SER A 187 3.86 -1.22 2.03
C SER A 187 2.98 -0.18 2.72
N SER A 188 1.68 -0.28 2.52
CA SER A 188 0.68 0.36 3.36
C SER A 188 -0.65 -0.40 3.28
N HIS A 189 -1.50 -0.19 4.29
CA HIS A 189 -2.91 -0.59 4.27
C HIS A 189 -3.82 0.61 3.97
N ILE A 190 -3.26 1.81 3.79
CA ILE A 190 -3.98 3.06 3.52
C ILE A 190 -3.68 3.50 2.09
N LEU A 191 -4.71 3.46 1.25
CA LEU A 191 -4.60 3.79 -0.18
C LEU A 191 -4.09 5.22 -0.43
N GLN A 192 -4.62 6.21 0.32
CA GLN A 192 -4.26 7.62 0.15
C GLN A 192 -2.77 7.88 0.43
N GLU A 193 -2.14 7.08 1.29
CA GLU A 193 -0.70 7.15 1.54
C GLU A 193 0.11 6.69 0.33
N ILE A 194 -0.33 5.61 -0.30
CA ILE A 194 0.29 5.03 -1.49
C ILE A 194 0.09 5.95 -2.69
N GLN A 195 -1.15 6.28 -3.03
CA GLN A 195 -1.50 7.07 -4.21
C GLN A 195 -0.76 8.41 -4.28
N ALA A 196 -0.57 9.07 -3.14
CA ALA A 196 0.14 10.35 -3.08
C ALA A 196 1.67 10.23 -3.24
N THR A 197 2.24 9.02 -3.28
CA THR A 197 3.69 8.83 -3.13
C THR A 197 4.31 8.03 -4.27
N VAL A 198 3.62 7.03 -4.81
CA VAL A 198 4.18 6.01 -5.68
C VAL A 198 3.89 6.21 -7.17
N ASP A 199 4.67 5.56 -8.01
CA ASP A 199 4.50 5.55 -9.47
C ASP A 199 3.61 4.38 -9.90
N ARG A 200 3.65 3.25 -9.17
CA ARG A 200 2.92 2.00 -9.45
C ARG A 200 2.41 1.38 -8.16
N ILE A 201 1.27 0.72 -8.25
CA ILE A 201 0.59 0.07 -7.13
C ILE A 201 0.43 -1.42 -7.44
N ILE A 202 0.85 -2.26 -6.49
CA ILE A 202 0.56 -3.69 -6.47
C ILE A 202 -0.39 -3.92 -5.30
N ILE A 203 -1.57 -4.49 -5.57
CA ILE A 203 -2.57 -4.80 -4.53
C ILE A 203 -2.50 -6.29 -4.23
N ILE A 204 -2.30 -6.61 -2.95
CA ILE A 204 -2.35 -7.98 -2.44
C ILE A 204 -3.57 -8.17 -1.54
N ASN A 205 -4.33 -9.24 -1.78
CA ASN A 205 -5.45 -9.66 -0.95
C ASN A 205 -5.40 -11.17 -0.71
N ASN A 206 -5.57 -11.61 0.54
CA ASN A 206 -5.56 -13.02 0.94
C ASN A 206 -4.37 -13.82 0.40
N GLY A 207 -3.19 -13.19 0.32
CA GLY A 207 -1.96 -13.79 -0.16
C GLY A 207 -1.79 -13.84 -1.69
N GLU A 208 -2.68 -13.24 -2.46
CA GLU A 208 -2.67 -13.20 -3.93
C GLU A 208 -2.55 -11.76 -4.44
N ILE A 209 -1.85 -11.55 -5.56
CA ILE A 209 -1.86 -10.25 -6.24
C ILE A 209 -3.16 -10.15 -7.04
N VAL A 210 -3.96 -9.14 -6.70
CA VAL A 210 -5.27 -8.91 -7.33
C VAL A 210 -5.24 -7.74 -8.32
N ALA A 211 -4.24 -6.87 -8.24
CA ALA A 211 -4.03 -5.78 -9.21
C ALA A 211 -2.57 -5.34 -9.22
N ASP A 212 -2.09 -4.85 -10.38
CA ASP A 212 -0.75 -4.35 -10.60
C ASP A 212 -0.75 -3.33 -11.76
N GLY A 213 -0.42 -2.08 -11.49
CA GLY A 213 -0.40 -1.01 -12.49
C GLY A 213 -0.22 0.39 -11.87
N THR A 214 -0.18 1.41 -12.73
CA THR A 214 -0.27 2.81 -12.28
C THR A 214 -1.68 3.11 -11.74
N SER A 215 -1.85 4.21 -11.02
CA SER A 215 -3.20 4.64 -10.58
C SER A 215 -4.16 4.77 -11.77
N ASP A 216 -3.67 5.32 -12.89
CA ASP A 216 -4.48 5.51 -14.10
C ASP A 216 -4.81 4.18 -14.78
N ASP A 217 -3.86 3.23 -14.84
CA ASP A 217 -4.12 1.88 -15.38
C ASP A 217 -5.19 1.14 -14.58
N LEU A 218 -5.12 1.23 -13.24
CA LEU A 218 -6.07 0.57 -12.35
C LEU A 218 -7.48 1.17 -12.47
N ILE A 219 -7.57 2.50 -12.63
CA ILE A 219 -8.83 3.19 -12.88
C ILE A 219 -9.35 2.84 -14.27
N SER A 220 -8.49 2.88 -15.29
CA SER A 220 -8.86 2.60 -16.69
C SER A 220 -9.19 1.13 -16.93
N GLY A 221 -8.52 0.20 -16.22
CA GLY A 221 -8.85 -1.24 -16.25
C GLY A 221 -10.26 -1.56 -15.73
N SER A 222 -10.85 -0.63 -14.97
CA SER A 222 -12.28 -0.62 -14.60
C SER A 222 -13.10 0.34 -15.50
N GLU A 223 -12.54 0.84 -16.62
CA GLU A 223 -13.26 1.66 -17.57
C GLU A 223 -14.43 0.88 -18.18
N GLY A 224 -15.58 1.42 -17.99
CA GLY A 224 -16.87 0.87 -18.40
C GLY A 224 -17.91 0.90 -17.28
N MET A 225 -17.50 1.04 -16.03
CA MET A 225 -18.42 1.14 -14.91
C MET A 225 -18.41 2.54 -14.30
N THR A 226 -19.55 3.21 -14.36
CA THR A 226 -19.83 4.49 -13.72
C THR A 226 -20.75 4.21 -12.54
N GLN A 227 -20.54 4.90 -11.42
CA GLN A 227 -21.44 4.83 -10.28
C GLN A 227 -22.46 5.95 -10.35
N LEU A 228 -23.71 5.61 -10.07
CA LEU A 228 -24.81 6.53 -9.90
C LEU A 228 -25.26 6.48 -8.42
N HIS A 229 -25.03 7.57 -7.70
CA HIS A 229 -25.45 7.71 -6.32
C HIS A 229 -26.82 8.34 -6.26
N LEU A 230 -27.71 7.72 -5.50
CA LEU A 230 -29.08 8.16 -5.29
C LEU A 230 -29.30 8.37 -3.80
N GLU A 231 -30.01 9.44 -3.44
CA GLU A 231 -30.66 9.56 -2.15
C GLU A 231 -32.18 9.64 -2.39
N ILE A 232 -32.94 8.72 -1.79
CA ILE A 232 -34.33 8.51 -2.11
C ILE A 232 -35.13 8.55 -0.81
N GLN A 233 -36.25 9.27 -0.81
CA GLN A 233 -37.28 9.22 0.24
C GLN A 233 -38.52 8.51 -0.27
N ASN A 234 -39.30 7.96 0.66
CA ASN A 234 -40.55 7.19 0.41
C ASN A 234 -40.30 5.93 -0.43
N ALA A 235 -39.12 5.34 -0.35
CA ALA A 235 -38.77 4.07 -0.99
C ALA A 235 -38.64 2.95 0.05
N ASP A 236 -38.86 1.72 -0.36
CA ASP A 236 -38.54 0.51 0.40
C ASP A 236 -37.45 -0.31 -0.33
N GLU A 237 -36.75 -1.16 0.44
CA GLU A 237 -35.61 -1.94 -0.10
C GLU A 237 -36.03 -2.93 -1.20
N ASN A 238 -37.26 -3.49 -1.12
CA ASN A 238 -37.72 -4.45 -2.10
C ASN A 238 -37.94 -3.78 -3.47
N SER A 239 -38.63 -2.63 -3.47
CA SER A 239 -38.87 -1.85 -4.68
C SER A 239 -37.54 -1.35 -5.31
N ILE A 240 -36.50 -1.08 -4.48
CA ILE A 240 -35.16 -0.74 -4.98
C ILE A 240 -34.50 -1.96 -5.65
N GLN A 241 -34.63 -3.16 -5.06
CA GLN A 241 -34.11 -4.38 -5.66
C GLN A 241 -34.81 -4.75 -6.97
N ASP A 242 -36.12 -4.52 -7.04
CA ASP A 242 -36.92 -4.77 -8.24
C ASP A 242 -36.54 -3.84 -9.41
N MET A 243 -35.95 -2.67 -9.14
CA MET A 243 -35.47 -1.73 -10.17
C MET A 243 -34.49 -2.39 -11.14
N LYS A 244 -33.63 -3.31 -10.68
CA LYS A 244 -32.71 -4.08 -11.53
C LYS A 244 -33.42 -4.92 -12.58
N ALA A 245 -34.61 -5.45 -12.29
CA ALA A 245 -35.39 -6.23 -13.25
C ALA A 245 -36.00 -5.36 -14.35
N VAL A 246 -36.30 -4.09 -14.04
CA VAL A 246 -36.89 -3.11 -14.96
C VAL A 246 -35.81 -2.39 -15.78
N ILE A 247 -34.65 -2.11 -15.16
CA ILE A 247 -33.51 -1.41 -15.79
C ILE A 247 -32.32 -2.37 -15.84
N PRO A 248 -32.21 -3.22 -16.86
CA PRO A 248 -31.13 -4.23 -16.92
C PRO A 248 -29.71 -3.66 -17.04
N SER A 249 -29.59 -2.38 -17.42
CA SER A 249 -28.29 -1.69 -17.59
C SER A 249 -27.64 -1.30 -16.28
N ILE A 250 -28.31 -1.48 -15.11
CA ILE A 250 -27.77 -1.15 -13.80
C ILE A 250 -27.54 -2.41 -12.96
N SER A 251 -26.57 -2.31 -12.05
CA SER A 251 -26.41 -3.24 -10.92
C SER A 251 -26.41 -2.46 -9.61
N ILE A 252 -26.98 -3.04 -8.56
CA ILE A 252 -27.04 -2.43 -7.24
C ILE A 252 -25.78 -2.85 -6.50
N GLU A 253 -24.92 -1.88 -6.15
CA GLU A 253 -23.69 -2.12 -5.39
C GLU A 253 -23.94 -2.07 -3.88
N SER A 254 -24.68 -1.06 -3.41
CA SER A 254 -24.98 -0.92 -1.99
C SER A 254 -26.32 -0.20 -1.75
N ILE A 255 -26.95 -0.54 -0.62
CA ILE A 255 -28.15 0.12 -0.10
C ILE A 255 -27.88 0.45 1.37
N HIS A 256 -27.98 1.72 1.73
CA HIS A 256 -27.80 2.21 3.10
C HIS A 256 -29.04 2.95 3.58
N LYS A 257 -29.69 2.41 4.62
CA LYS A 257 -30.88 3.04 5.22
C LYS A 257 -30.47 4.13 6.19
N MET A 258 -30.96 5.33 5.93
CA MET A 258 -30.85 6.50 6.81
C MET A 258 -32.15 6.72 7.59
N SER A 259 -32.18 7.71 8.49
CA SER A 259 -33.37 7.99 9.32
C SER A 259 -34.61 8.35 8.49
N ASN A 260 -34.44 9.07 7.37
CA ASN A 260 -35.54 9.59 6.52
C ASN A 260 -35.34 9.35 5.02
N SER A 261 -34.27 8.66 4.61
CA SER A 261 -33.92 8.39 3.23
C SER A 261 -33.20 7.05 3.10
N ILE A 262 -33.08 6.56 1.88
CA ILE A 262 -32.25 5.41 1.53
C ILE A 262 -31.22 5.92 0.53
N GLN A 263 -29.93 5.69 0.82
CA GLN A 263 -28.85 5.92 -0.11
C GLN A 263 -28.58 4.63 -0.89
N VAL A 264 -28.54 4.75 -2.21
CA VAL A 264 -28.33 3.63 -3.13
C VAL A 264 -27.15 3.99 -4.05
N THR A 265 -26.20 3.09 -4.16
CA THR A 265 -25.15 3.16 -5.19
C THR A 265 -25.44 2.13 -6.26
N LEU A 266 -25.63 2.61 -7.48
CA LEU A 266 -25.84 1.80 -8.68
C LEU A 266 -24.59 1.84 -9.53
N GLU A 267 -24.30 0.75 -10.22
CA GLU A 267 -23.29 0.68 -11.25
C GLU A 267 -23.93 0.53 -12.62
N HIS A 268 -23.36 1.19 -13.62
CA HIS A 268 -23.77 1.06 -15.01
C HIS A 268 -22.56 1.19 -15.94
N THR A 269 -22.67 0.69 -17.15
CA THR A 269 -21.62 0.86 -18.17
C THR A 269 -21.59 2.31 -18.66
N SER A 270 -20.40 2.85 -18.93
CA SER A 270 -20.22 4.22 -19.45
C SER A 270 -20.90 4.49 -20.80
N THR A 271 -21.27 3.42 -21.52
CA THR A 271 -21.98 3.50 -22.80
C THR A 271 -23.48 3.72 -22.66
N SER A 272 -24.04 3.55 -21.47
CA SER A 272 -25.47 3.66 -21.20
C SER A 272 -25.68 4.59 -20.00
N ASP A 273 -26.34 5.72 -20.21
CA ASP A 273 -26.72 6.64 -19.11
C ASP A 273 -28.11 6.27 -18.57
N PRO A 274 -28.20 5.61 -17.42
CA PRO A 274 -29.48 5.13 -16.86
C PRO A 274 -30.27 6.20 -16.11
N ARG A 275 -29.75 7.45 -16.00
CA ARG A 275 -30.37 8.48 -15.14
C ARG A 275 -31.81 8.76 -15.49
N LYS A 276 -32.14 8.76 -16.77
CA LYS A 276 -33.52 8.97 -17.22
C LYS A 276 -34.42 7.81 -16.78
N ASP A 277 -33.99 6.58 -16.99
CA ASP A 277 -34.78 5.39 -16.68
C ASP A 277 -34.97 5.25 -15.16
N VAL A 278 -33.94 5.57 -14.38
CA VAL A 278 -34.00 5.62 -12.92
C VAL A 278 -34.95 6.72 -12.43
N PHE A 279 -34.92 7.89 -13.06
CA PHE A 279 -35.84 8.98 -12.75
C PHE A 279 -37.28 8.58 -13.06
N ASP A 280 -37.56 8.03 -14.24
CA ASP A 280 -38.89 7.59 -14.64
C ASP A 280 -39.41 6.45 -13.71
N TYR A 281 -38.51 5.55 -13.29
CA TYR A 281 -38.85 4.51 -12.31
C TYR A 281 -39.22 5.12 -10.95
N ALA A 282 -38.45 6.08 -10.45
CA ALA A 282 -38.73 6.79 -9.20
C ALA A 282 -40.10 7.51 -9.22
N VAL A 283 -40.40 8.19 -10.32
CA VAL A 283 -41.71 8.86 -10.52
C VAL A 283 -42.86 7.86 -10.48
N ASN A 284 -42.75 6.72 -11.17
CA ASN A 284 -43.78 5.67 -11.22
C ASN A 284 -44.04 5.00 -9.84
N HIS A 285 -43.04 5.04 -8.93
CA HIS A 285 -43.16 4.49 -7.59
C HIS A 285 -43.41 5.55 -6.51
N GLU A 286 -43.71 6.79 -6.91
CA GLU A 286 -43.94 7.93 -6.02
C GLU A 286 -42.74 8.23 -5.07
N TRP A 287 -41.53 7.92 -5.49
CA TRP A 287 -40.33 8.24 -4.75
C TRP A 287 -39.93 9.70 -4.88
N THR A 288 -39.33 10.23 -3.84
CA THR A 288 -38.71 11.56 -3.91
C THR A 288 -37.21 11.39 -4.04
N LEU A 289 -36.67 11.75 -5.21
CA LEU A 289 -35.21 11.81 -5.41
C LEU A 289 -34.69 13.09 -4.77
N VAL A 290 -33.90 12.95 -3.73
CA VAL A 290 -33.22 14.03 -3.01
C VAL A 290 -31.91 14.39 -3.68
N GLU A 291 -31.16 13.34 -4.11
CA GLU A 291 -29.92 13.47 -4.85
C GLU A 291 -29.85 12.42 -5.94
N MET A 292 -29.27 12.80 -7.09
CA MET A 292 -28.85 11.90 -8.16
C MET A 292 -27.56 12.44 -8.74
N SER A 293 -26.45 11.81 -8.40
CA SER A 293 -25.11 12.22 -8.86
C SER A 293 -24.33 11.05 -9.46
N THR A 294 -23.54 11.35 -10.48
CA THR A 294 -22.67 10.34 -11.11
C THR A 294 -21.22 10.56 -10.67
N SER A 295 -20.53 9.50 -10.33
CA SER A 295 -19.09 9.51 -10.12
C SER A 295 -18.41 8.44 -10.97
N LYS A 296 -17.22 8.75 -11.48
CA LYS A 296 -16.34 7.69 -12.00
C LYS A 296 -15.81 6.92 -10.79
N ARG A 297 -15.67 5.60 -10.93
CA ARG A 297 -14.97 4.81 -9.92
C ARG A 297 -13.63 5.46 -9.60
N ASN A 298 -13.40 5.69 -8.34
CA ASN A 298 -12.10 6.11 -7.85
C ASN A 298 -11.29 4.88 -7.43
N LEU A 299 -10.00 5.06 -7.22
CA LEU A 299 -9.11 3.97 -6.82
C LEU A 299 -9.51 3.34 -5.47
N GLU A 300 -10.20 4.10 -4.59
CA GLU A 300 -10.69 3.63 -3.30
C GLU A 300 -11.83 2.62 -3.46
N ASP A 301 -12.73 2.86 -4.39
CA ASP A 301 -13.82 1.93 -4.72
C ASP A 301 -13.27 0.63 -5.33
N ILE A 302 -12.28 0.76 -6.21
CA ILE A 302 -11.59 -0.39 -6.81
C ILE A 302 -10.88 -1.21 -5.71
N PHE A 303 -10.15 -0.55 -4.83
CA PHE A 303 -9.46 -1.21 -3.72
C PHE A 303 -10.45 -1.92 -2.78
N ARG A 304 -11.56 -1.25 -2.45
CA ARG A 304 -12.62 -1.82 -1.61
C ARG A 304 -13.21 -3.08 -2.27
N HIS A 305 -13.57 -3.01 -3.55
CA HIS A 305 -14.10 -4.15 -4.30
C HIS A 305 -13.12 -5.33 -4.33
N LEU A 306 -11.85 -5.09 -4.68
CA LEU A 306 -10.82 -6.12 -4.73
C LEU A 306 -10.46 -6.74 -3.37
N THR A 307 -10.81 -6.06 -2.26
CA THR A 307 -10.49 -6.53 -0.91
C THR A 307 -11.70 -7.06 -0.14
N GLN A 308 -12.94 -6.76 -0.54
CA GLN A 308 -14.18 -7.22 0.13
C GLN A 308 -14.64 -8.61 -0.31
N ASP A 309 -14.37 -9.04 -1.54
CA ASP A 309 -14.80 -10.36 -2.05
C ASP A 309 -14.12 -11.57 -1.37
N GLY A 310 -13.19 -11.33 -0.43
CA GLY A 310 -12.54 -12.37 0.38
C GLY A 310 -13.16 -12.62 1.77
N GLY A 311 -14.18 -11.87 2.17
CA GLY A 311 -14.68 -11.84 3.56
C GLY A 311 -15.90 -12.73 3.90
N SER A 312 -16.48 -13.46 2.95
CA SER A 312 -17.73 -14.22 3.20
C SER A 312 -17.56 -15.73 3.38
N ALA A 313 -16.39 -16.20 3.82
CA ALA A 313 -16.22 -17.59 4.19
C ALA A 313 -15.41 -17.71 5.48
N HIS A 314 -16.02 -17.44 6.63
CA HIS A 314 -15.76 -18.02 7.96
C HIS A 314 -16.38 -17.11 9.04
N ALA A 315 -17.67 -17.34 9.31
CA ALA A 315 -18.32 -17.09 10.59
C ALA A 315 -18.74 -18.43 11.17
#